data_ab3c987f334a969b7ac88cd1040a14a3
#
_entry.id   ab3c987f334a969b7ac88cd1040a14a3
#
_cell.length_a   1.000
_cell.length_b   1.000
_cell.length_c   1.000
_cell.angle_alpha   90.00
_cell.angle_beta   90.00
_cell.angle_gamma   90.00
#
_symmetry.space_group_name_H-M   'P 1'
#
loop_
_entity.id
_entity.type
_entity.pdbx_description
1 polymer ?
#
loop_
_entity_poly.entity_id
_entity_poly.type
_entity_poly.pdbx_seq_one_letter_code
_entity_poly.pdbx_strand_id
1 'polypeptide(L)'
;MKWGGRSAAADGIDLRGGWREVNYCAIDIETTGLDLRRDSIVSIGSVGISAGRIVCRDSYYSLVRPACPISVASMCIHCLRPADLENAPDAPDVGQEVARNLAGRIVIAHAAWIERVFLSRLLRQAGFRFAAPVIDTAALARALGYARGGSHGREPSLELLARQLGLPVYAPHHALGDAVTTAAVFLALATKAEKAGPGHASARSLVERSAEYSY
;
A
#
# COMPACT_ATOMS: atom_id res chain seq x y z
N MET A 1 21.40 -17.55 -14.86
CA MET A 1 21.92 -16.23 -14.47
C MET A 1 21.26 -15.84 -13.15
N LYS A 2 22.01 -15.74 -12.03
CA LYS A 2 21.48 -15.27 -10.74
C LYS A 2 21.34 -13.75 -10.84
N TRP A 3 20.14 -13.24 -10.87
CA TRP A 3 19.83 -11.83 -10.78
C TRP A 3 20.15 -11.36 -9.34
N GLY A 4 21.29 -10.70 -9.15
CA GLY A 4 21.65 -10.03 -7.91
C GLY A 4 21.03 -8.63 -7.82
N GLY A 5 19.70 -8.51 -7.91
CA GLY A 5 19.02 -7.23 -7.70
C GLY A 5 19.20 -6.75 -6.26
N ARG A 6 19.54 -5.46 -6.06
CA ARG A 6 19.54 -4.81 -4.74
C ARG A 6 18.17 -4.99 -4.10
N SER A 7 18.09 -5.44 -2.86
CA SER A 7 16.84 -5.54 -2.13
C SER A 7 16.33 -4.12 -1.82
N ALA A 8 15.15 -3.75 -2.32
CA ALA A 8 14.42 -2.62 -1.75
C ALA A 8 13.74 -3.16 -0.50
N ALA A 9 14.44 -3.07 0.68
CA ALA A 9 13.92 -3.74 1.66
C ALA A 9 14.16 -3.92 3.08
N ALA A 10 13.93 -5.03 3.50
CA ALA A 10 13.79 -5.60 4.82
C ALA A 10 15.05 -5.62 5.70
N ASP A 11 16.19 -5.18 5.18
CA ASP A 11 17.44 -5.22 5.94
C ASP A 11 17.40 -4.25 7.11
N GLY A 12 17.29 -4.80 8.34
CA GLY A 12 17.35 -4.03 9.57
C GLY A 12 16.01 -3.69 10.24
N ILE A 13 14.85 -4.17 9.75
CA ILE A 13 13.57 -3.96 10.43
C ILE A 13 13.45 -4.91 11.63
N ASP A 14 13.47 -4.39 12.86
CA ASP A 14 13.16 -5.20 14.03
C ASP A 14 11.63 -5.35 14.20
N LEU A 15 11.12 -6.51 13.83
CA LEU A 15 9.69 -6.84 13.97
C LEU A 15 9.25 -7.19 15.39
N ARG A 16 10.19 -7.34 16.35
CA ARG A 16 9.89 -7.76 17.72
C ARG A 16 9.40 -6.61 18.58
N GLY A 17 9.80 -5.40 18.25
CA GLY A 17 9.40 -4.18 18.94
C GLY A 17 7.90 -3.87 18.82
N GLY A 18 7.44 -2.92 19.61
CA GLY A 18 6.10 -2.37 19.51
C GLY A 18 5.86 -1.75 18.13
N TRP A 19 4.63 -1.80 17.64
CA TRP A 19 4.32 -1.27 16.32
C TRP A 19 4.68 0.23 16.15
N ARG A 20 4.70 1.00 17.25
CA ARG A 20 5.09 2.43 17.19
C ARG A 20 6.60 2.64 17.05
N GLU A 21 7.41 1.63 17.31
CA GLU A 21 8.88 1.70 17.23
C GLU A 21 9.41 1.43 15.82
N VAL A 22 8.53 0.99 14.92
CA VAL A 22 8.85 0.64 13.54
C VAL A 22 8.35 1.72 12.59
N ASN A 23 9.07 1.92 11.49
CA ASN A 23 8.66 2.81 10.41
C ASN A 23 7.87 2.04 9.35
N TYR A 24 6.83 2.70 8.82
CA TYR A 24 5.99 2.14 7.77
C TYR A 24 5.90 3.10 6.58
N CYS A 25 5.51 2.55 5.45
CA CYS A 25 5.13 3.29 4.25
C CYS A 25 3.76 2.80 3.80
N ALA A 26 2.73 3.62 3.96
CA ALA A 26 1.44 3.34 3.36
C ALA A 26 1.50 3.75 1.88
N ILE A 27 1.02 2.87 1.01
CA ILE A 27 1.13 3.02 -0.44
C ILE A 27 -0.17 2.60 -1.11
N ASP A 28 -0.49 3.30 -2.19
CA ASP A 28 -1.60 3.00 -3.07
C ASP A 28 -1.23 3.29 -4.52
N ILE A 29 -1.89 2.63 -5.47
CA ILE A 29 -1.62 2.75 -6.90
C ILE A 29 -2.91 2.85 -7.70
N GLU A 30 -2.88 3.66 -8.77
CA GLU A 30 -3.87 3.59 -9.84
C GLU A 30 -3.29 2.87 -11.05
N THR A 31 -4.12 2.15 -11.79
CA THR A 31 -3.68 1.27 -12.87
C THR A 31 -4.52 1.43 -14.13
N THR A 32 -3.98 0.99 -15.26
CA THR A 32 -4.71 0.95 -16.55
C THR A 32 -5.87 -0.03 -16.53
N GLY A 33 -5.88 -0.98 -15.58
CA GLY A 33 -6.87 -2.04 -15.37
C GLY A 33 -6.38 -3.04 -14.34
N LEU A 34 -7.11 -4.12 -14.14
CA LEU A 34 -6.83 -5.12 -13.11
C LEU A 34 -6.26 -6.44 -13.65
N ASP A 35 -5.87 -6.51 -14.92
CA ASP A 35 -5.12 -7.65 -15.45
C ASP A 35 -3.66 -7.57 -14.94
N LEU A 36 -3.35 -8.37 -13.92
CA LEU A 36 -2.03 -8.38 -13.28
C LEU A 36 -0.87 -8.67 -14.22
N ARG A 37 -1.11 -9.20 -15.42
CA ARG A 37 -0.08 -9.53 -16.42
C ARG A 37 0.12 -8.42 -17.44
N ARG A 38 -0.94 -7.72 -17.81
CA ARG A 38 -0.98 -6.78 -18.94
C ARG A 38 -1.04 -5.32 -18.53
N ASP A 39 -1.75 -5.04 -17.44
CA ASP A 39 -1.97 -3.68 -17.00
C ASP A 39 -0.74 -3.04 -16.34
N SER A 40 -0.72 -1.72 -16.30
CA SER A 40 0.40 -0.90 -15.82
C SER A 40 -0.06 0.09 -14.76
N ILE A 41 0.85 0.51 -13.89
CA ILE A 41 0.62 1.63 -12.97
C ILE A 41 0.50 2.92 -13.80
N VAL A 42 -0.44 3.79 -13.45
CA VAL A 42 -0.61 5.14 -14.00
C VAL A 42 -0.33 6.23 -12.97
N SER A 43 -0.53 5.96 -11.69
CA SER A 43 -0.07 6.82 -10.61
C SER A 43 0.26 6.00 -9.36
N ILE A 44 1.08 6.57 -8.50
CA ILE A 44 1.47 5.98 -7.23
C ILE A 44 1.52 7.06 -6.16
N GLY A 45 0.96 6.76 -5.00
CA GLY A 45 0.99 7.60 -3.84
C GLY A 45 1.54 6.85 -2.63
N SER A 46 2.33 7.51 -1.82
CA SER A 46 2.78 6.93 -0.55
C SER A 46 2.95 7.98 0.54
N VAL A 47 2.83 7.57 1.79
CA VAL A 47 3.08 8.41 2.95
C VAL A 47 3.77 7.61 4.05
N GLY A 48 4.75 8.23 4.71
CA GLY A 48 5.47 7.63 5.82
C GLY A 48 4.65 7.62 7.10
N ILE A 49 4.87 6.59 7.94
CA ILE A 49 4.38 6.52 9.32
C ILE A 49 5.57 6.25 10.23
N SER A 50 5.75 7.08 11.25
CA SER A 50 6.81 6.94 12.24
C SER A 50 6.28 7.30 13.63
N ALA A 51 6.71 6.58 14.64
CA ALA A 51 6.26 6.77 16.03
C ALA A 51 4.72 6.80 16.18
N GLY A 52 4.02 5.98 15.38
CA GLY A 52 2.56 5.91 15.38
C GLY A 52 1.86 7.15 14.83
N ARG A 53 2.51 7.94 13.97
CA ARG A 53 1.98 9.16 13.36
C ARG A 53 2.25 9.20 11.85
N ILE A 54 1.31 9.72 11.10
CA ILE A 54 1.53 10.03 9.68
C ILE A 54 2.51 11.20 9.57
N VAL A 55 3.52 11.04 8.72
CA VAL A 55 4.59 12.01 8.49
C VAL A 55 4.40 12.63 7.12
N CYS A 56 3.64 13.71 7.02
CA CYS A 56 3.28 14.35 5.74
C CYS A 56 4.48 14.78 4.90
N ARG A 57 5.61 15.16 5.51
CA ARG A 57 6.85 15.50 4.77
C ARG A 57 7.44 14.30 4.01
N ASP A 58 7.09 13.07 4.41
CA ASP A 58 7.50 11.82 3.79
C ASP A 58 6.44 11.33 2.80
N SER A 59 5.59 12.23 2.28
CA SER A 59 4.64 11.89 1.23
C SER A 59 5.32 11.97 -0.14
N TYR A 60 4.88 11.06 -1.02
CA TYR A 60 5.31 10.99 -2.41
C TYR A 60 4.11 10.74 -3.30
N TYR A 61 4.06 11.44 -4.42
CA TYR A 61 3.10 11.20 -5.48
C TYR A 61 3.78 11.34 -6.82
N SER A 62 3.50 10.40 -7.73
CA SER A 62 3.96 10.50 -9.12
C SER A 62 2.93 9.90 -10.06
N LEU A 63 2.77 10.52 -11.20
CA LEU A 63 2.25 9.86 -12.38
C LEU A 63 3.29 8.88 -12.92
N VAL A 64 2.84 7.89 -13.68
CA VAL A 64 3.72 6.92 -14.35
C VAL A 64 3.24 6.75 -15.79
N ARG A 65 4.16 6.84 -16.75
CA ARG A 65 3.83 6.57 -18.15
C ARG A 65 3.50 5.09 -18.32
N PRO A 66 2.26 4.75 -18.69
CA PRO A 66 1.86 3.35 -18.82
C PRO A 66 2.42 2.70 -20.08
N ALA A 67 2.67 1.40 -20.01
CA ALA A 67 3.12 0.60 -21.15
C ALA A 67 1.97 0.10 -22.05
N CYS A 68 0.71 0.35 -21.66
CA CYS A 68 -0.49 -0.10 -22.38
C CYS A 68 -1.62 0.94 -22.24
N PRO A 69 -2.63 0.89 -23.12
CA PRO A 69 -3.77 1.80 -23.04
C PRO A 69 -4.54 1.67 -21.72
N ILE A 70 -5.09 2.79 -21.24
CA ILE A 70 -5.93 2.82 -20.03
C ILE A 70 -7.34 2.37 -20.43
N SER A 71 -7.93 1.47 -19.64
CA SER A 71 -9.32 1.07 -19.83
C SER A 71 -10.28 2.21 -19.49
N VAL A 72 -11.41 2.29 -20.18
CA VAL A 72 -12.46 3.28 -19.88
C VAL A 72 -12.95 3.12 -18.44
N ALA A 73 -13.07 1.90 -17.96
CA ALA A 73 -13.49 1.62 -16.58
C ALA A 73 -12.52 2.23 -15.56
N SER A 74 -11.21 2.09 -15.77
CA SER A 74 -10.18 2.68 -14.90
C SER A 74 -10.21 4.21 -14.95
N MET A 75 -10.33 4.80 -16.16
CA MET A 75 -10.46 6.25 -16.30
C MET A 75 -11.67 6.82 -15.57
N CYS A 76 -12.79 6.08 -15.53
CA CYS A 76 -13.99 6.51 -14.79
C CYS A 76 -13.77 6.46 -13.26
N ILE A 77 -12.80 5.70 -12.77
CA ILE A 77 -12.48 5.58 -11.35
C ILE A 77 -11.50 6.68 -10.94
N HIS A 78 -10.29 6.68 -11.48
CA HIS A 78 -9.20 7.58 -11.06
C HIS A 78 -9.11 8.89 -11.88
N CYS A 79 -9.94 9.08 -12.92
CA CYS A 79 -10.03 10.27 -13.75
C CYS A 79 -8.76 10.67 -14.54
N LEU A 80 -7.73 9.84 -14.57
CA LEU A 80 -6.51 10.11 -15.36
C LEU A 80 -6.73 9.69 -16.81
N ARG A 81 -6.47 10.60 -17.74
CA ARG A 81 -6.61 10.39 -19.18
C ARG A 81 -5.24 10.17 -19.82
N PRO A 82 -5.15 9.59 -21.02
CA PRO A 82 -3.89 9.45 -21.74
C PRO A 82 -3.11 10.76 -21.87
N ALA A 83 -3.79 11.88 -22.09
CA ALA A 83 -3.15 13.21 -22.20
C ALA A 83 -2.47 13.65 -20.88
N ASP A 84 -2.99 13.27 -19.74
CA ASP A 84 -2.43 13.61 -18.44
C ASP A 84 -1.12 12.84 -18.18
N LEU A 85 -0.90 11.72 -18.88
CA LEU A 85 0.24 10.82 -18.71
C LEU A 85 1.31 10.95 -19.82
N GLU A 86 1.08 11.80 -20.80
CA GLU A 86 1.95 11.93 -21.98
C GLU A 86 3.39 12.32 -21.60
N ASN A 87 3.53 13.20 -20.61
CA ASN A 87 4.80 13.65 -20.08
C ASN A 87 5.15 13.06 -18.70
N ALA A 88 4.44 12.00 -18.29
CA ALA A 88 4.72 11.34 -17.02
C ALA A 88 6.09 10.63 -17.05
N PRO A 89 6.78 10.52 -15.90
CA PRO A 89 8.03 9.78 -15.78
C PRO A 89 7.86 8.32 -16.18
N ASP A 90 8.97 7.72 -16.63
CA ASP A 90 9.00 6.30 -16.94
C ASP A 90 9.04 5.43 -15.68
N ALA A 91 8.50 4.22 -15.78
CA ALA A 91 8.43 3.27 -14.67
C ALA A 91 9.77 3.00 -13.96
N PRO A 92 10.94 2.89 -14.64
CA PRO A 92 12.21 2.72 -13.94
C PRO A 92 12.58 3.89 -13.01
N ASP A 93 12.31 5.13 -13.42
CA ASP A 93 12.64 6.33 -12.63
C ASP A 93 11.75 6.40 -11.38
N VAL A 94 10.44 6.22 -11.56
CA VAL A 94 9.48 6.14 -10.45
C VAL A 94 9.83 4.98 -9.52
N GLY A 95 10.22 3.83 -10.07
CA GLY A 95 10.64 2.66 -9.29
C GLY A 95 11.85 2.93 -8.40
N GLN A 96 12.78 3.78 -8.82
CA GLN A 96 13.94 4.17 -7.98
C GLN A 96 13.49 5.01 -6.77
N GLU A 97 12.57 5.96 -6.96
CA GLU A 97 12.03 6.78 -5.87
C GLU A 97 11.21 5.91 -4.89
N VAL A 98 10.37 5.02 -5.45
CA VAL A 98 9.60 4.07 -4.63
C VAL A 98 10.53 3.17 -3.82
N ALA A 99 11.62 2.66 -4.40
CA ALA A 99 12.58 1.85 -3.68
C ALA A 99 13.19 2.60 -2.49
N ARG A 100 13.49 3.91 -2.63
CA ARG A 100 13.98 4.76 -1.54
C ARG A 100 12.92 4.93 -0.45
N ASN A 101 11.66 5.16 -0.82
CA ASN A 101 10.57 5.36 0.13
C ASN A 101 10.23 4.08 0.92
N LEU A 102 10.47 2.91 0.33
CA LEU A 102 10.22 1.62 0.99
C LEU A 102 11.40 1.14 1.85
N ALA A 103 12.59 1.71 1.69
CA ALA A 103 13.79 1.25 2.37
C ALA A 103 13.65 1.31 3.90
N GLY A 104 13.85 0.18 4.59
CA GLY A 104 13.77 0.07 6.04
C GLY A 104 12.34 0.23 6.61
N ARG A 105 11.30 0.08 5.80
CA ARG A 105 9.91 0.26 6.21
C ARG A 105 9.06 -0.97 5.93
N ILE A 106 8.08 -1.23 6.78
CA ILE A 106 7.00 -2.17 6.50
C ILE A 106 6.01 -1.46 5.57
N VAL A 107 5.61 -2.13 4.50
CA VAL A 107 4.63 -1.60 3.55
C VAL A 107 3.22 -1.83 4.10
N ILE A 108 2.37 -0.83 3.97
CA ILE A 108 0.95 -0.92 4.28
C ILE A 108 0.16 -0.63 3.01
N ALA A 109 -0.76 -1.51 2.67
CA ALA A 109 -1.67 -1.33 1.56
C ALA A 109 -3.07 -1.82 1.93
N HIS A 110 -4.07 -1.50 1.13
CA HIS A 110 -5.42 -2.01 1.26
C HIS A 110 -5.71 -2.97 0.11
N ALA A 111 -6.14 -4.21 0.40
CA ALA A 111 -6.20 -5.29 -0.60
C ALA A 111 -4.82 -5.55 -1.26
N ALA A 112 -3.80 -5.68 -0.45
CA ALA A 112 -2.37 -5.61 -0.79
C ALA A 112 -1.88 -6.60 -1.85
N TRP A 113 -2.70 -7.56 -2.28
CA TRP A 113 -2.36 -8.50 -3.36
C TRP A 113 -2.16 -7.80 -4.71
N ILE A 114 -2.89 -6.68 -4.95
CA ILE A 114 -2.74 -5.85 -6.15
C ILE A 114 -1.39 -5.14 -6.10
N GLU A 115 -1.15 -4.37 -5.05
CA GLU A 115 0.09 -3.61 -4.87
C GLU A 115 1.31 -4.52 -4.92
N ARG A 116 1.27 -5.69 -4.32
CA ARG A 116 2.38 -6.66 -4.36
C ARG A 116 2.81 -7.01 -5.78
N VAL A 117 1.87 -7.26 -6.67
CA VAL A 117 2.17 -7.64 -8.05
C VAL A 117 2.71 -6.44 -8.84
N PHE A 118 2.01 -5.33 -8.81
CA PHE A 118 2.39 -4.14 -9.57
C PHE A 118 3.70 -3.52 -9.06
N LEU A 119 3.89 -3.40 -7.75
CA LEU A 119 5.14 -2.92 -7.16
C LEU A 119 6.31 -3.84 -7.43
N SER A 120 6.11 -5.16 -7.40
CA SER A 120 7.16 -6.11 -7.78
C SER A 120 7.63 -5.92 -9.21
N ARG A 121 6.72 -5.59 -10.12
CA ARG A 121 7.06 -5.29 -11.52
C ARG A 121 7.76 -3.96 -11.68
N LEU A 122 7.24 -2.90 -11.04
CA LEU A 122 7.82 -1.55 -11.04
C LEU A 122 9.26 -1.58 -10.53
N LEU A 123 9.46 -2.14 -9.34
CA LEU A 123 10.78 -2.22 -8.71
C LEU A 123 11.77 -3.06 -9.52
N ARG A 124 11.31 -4.15 -10.14
CA ARG A 124 12.16 -4.97 -11.01
C ARG A 124 12.65 -4.19 -12.23
N GLN A 125 11.81 -3.32 -12.82
CA GLN A 125 12.21 -2.46 -13.93
C GLN A 125 13.29 -1.44 -13.50
N ALA A 126 13.27 -1.01 -12.25
CA ALA A 126 14.29 -0.15 -11.64
C ALA A 126 15.52 -0.90 -11.09
N GLY A 127 15.60 -2.24 -11.27
CA GLY A 127 16.72 -3.05 -10.79
C GLY A 127 16.63 -3.48 -9.33
N PHE A 128 15.46 -3.36 -8.69
CA PHE A 128 15.24 -3.76 -7.30
C PHE A 128 14.33 -4.99 -7.19
N ARG A 129 14.42 -5.67 -6.04
CA ARG A 129 13.49 -6.73 -5.66
C ARG A 129 12.57 -6.22 -4.55
N PHE A 130 11.27 -6.38 -4.71
CA PHE A 130 10.30 -6.12 -3.63
C PHE A 130 10.39 -7.23 -2.58
N ALA A 131 10.88 -6.91 -1.39
CA ALA A 131 11.08 -7.86 -0.30
C ALA A 131 10.64 -7.31 1.06
N ALA A 132 10.00 -6.13 1.10
CA ALA A 132 9.46 -5.56 2.31
C ALA A 132 8.34 -6.43 2.90
N PRO A 133 8.24 -6.56 4.24
CA PRO A 133 7.04 -7.09 4.86
C PRO A 133 5.83 -6.20 4.51
N VAL A 134 4.67 -6.82 4.35
CA VAL A 134 3.43 -6.09 3.96
C VAL A 134 2.35 -6.37 4.98
N ILE A 135 1.66 -5.33 5.41
CA ILE A 135 0.42 -5.39 6.17
C ILE A 135 -0.73 -4.97 5.24
N ASP A 136 -1.69 -5.87 5.06
CA ASP A 136 -2.93 -5.62 4.36
C ASP A 136 -3.99 -5.13 5.36
N THR A 137 -4.46 -3.90 5.20
CA THR A 137 -5.44 -3.31 6.12
C THR A 137 -6.82 -3.95 6.00
N ALA A 138 -7.20 -4.48 4.84
CA ALA A 138 -8.46 -5.23 4.68
C ALA A 138 -8.39 -6.55 5.44
N ALA A 139 -7.28 -7.28 5.31
CA ALA A 139 -7.03 -8.53 6.04
C ALA A 139 -6.93 -8.29 7.55
N LEU A 140 -6.19 -7.26 7.98
CA LEU A 140 -6.08 -6.89 9.40
C LEU A 140 -7.43 -6.49 10.00
N ALA A 141 -8.28 -5.78 9.25
CA ALA A 141 -9.63 -5.45 9.69
C ALA A 141 -10.48 -6.71 9.89
N ARG A 142 -10.39 -7.70 8.99
CA ARG A 142 -11.06 -9.01 9.17
C ARG A 142 -10.58 -9.72 10.43
N ALA A 143 -9.26 -9.77 10.65
CA ALA A 143 -8.66 -10.38 11.84
C ALA A 143 -9.13 -9.73 13.16
N LEU A 144 -9.49 -8.45 13.13
CA LEU A 144 -9.97 -7.67 14.26
C LEU A 144 -11.51 -7.58 14.34
N GLY A 145 -12.23 -8.28 13.44
CA GLY A 145 -13.69 -8.36 13.45
C GLY A 145 -14.43 -7.17 12.86
N TYR A 146 -13.74 -6.26 12.14
CA TYR A 146 -14.34 -5.08 11.51
C TYR A 146 -15.01 -5.35 10.16
N ALA A 147 -14.70 -6.46 9.51
CA ALA A 147 -15.18 -6.77 8.16
C ALA A 147 -16.52 -7.50 8.11
N ARG A 148 -17.35 -7.38 9.13
CA ARG A 148 -18.71 -7.95 9.16
C ARG A 148 -19.66 -7.02 8.40
N GLY A 149 -19.90 -7.29 7.11
CA GLY A 149 -20.88 -6.51 6.35
C GLY A 149 -20.70 -6.46 4.83
N GLY A 150 -19.67 -7.07 4.29
CA GLY A 150 -19.54 -7.25 2.86
C GLY A 150 -20.46 -8.38 2.39
N SER A 151 -21.48 -8.09 1.59
CA SER A 151 -22.25 -9.11 0.91
C SER A 151 -21.31 -9.97 0.06
N HIS A 152 -21.30 -11.28 0.26
CA HIS A 152 -20.65 -12.29 -0.59
C HIS A 152 -19.10 -12.35 -0.57
N GLY A 153 -18.47 -12.33 0.61
CA GLY A 153 -17.03 -12.64 0.71
C GLY A 153 -16.06 -11.64 0.07
N ARG A 154 -16.54 -10.45 -0.31
CA ARG A 154 -15.70 -9.37 -0.83
C ARG A 154 -14.98 -8.65 0.28
N GLU A 155 -13.76 -8.22 0.00
CA GLU A 155 -13.02 -7.33 0.89
C GLU A 155 -13.80 -6.05 1.19
N PRO A 156 -13.76 -5.51 2.42
CA PRO A 156 -14.34 -4.21 2.70
C PRO A 156 -13.62 -3.16 1.85
N SER A 157 -14.35 -2.24 1.22
CA SER A 157 -13.70 -1.12 0.54
C SER A 157 -12.99 -0.22 1.57
N LEU A 158 -11.91 0.43 1.15
CA LEU A 158 -11.14 1.34 2.00
C LEU A 158 -12.02 2.43 2.61
N GLU A 159 -12.89 3.03 1.79
CA GLU A 159 -13.82 4.07 2.22
C GLU A 159 -14.81 3.58 3.27
N LEU A 160 -15.40 2.40 3.06
CA LEU A 160 -16.36 1.82 4.01
C LEU A 160 -15.67 1.55 5.34
N LEU A 161 -14.48 0.97 5.31
CA LEU A 161 -13.70 0.67 6.51
C LEU A 161 -13.29 1.95 7.25
N ALA A 162 -12.84 2.99 6.53
CA ALA A 162 -12.50 4.28 7.13
C ALA A 162 -13.72 4.89 7.84
N ARG A 163 -14.89 4.92 7.18
CA ARG A 163 -16.15 5.40 7.79
C ARG A 163 -16.57 4.60 9.01
N GLN A 164 -16.46 3.26 8.98
CA GLN A 164 -16.73 2.40 10.14
C GLN A 164 -15.81 2.68 11.33
N LEU A 165 -14.59 3.11 11.05
CA LEU A 165 -13.61 3.49 12.08
C LEU A 165 -13.74 4.95 12.53
N GLY A 166 -14.68 5.73 11.94
CA GLY A 166 -14.88 7.15 12.24
C GLY A 166 -13.77 8.05 11.67
N LEU A 167 -13.12 7.61 10.58
CA LEU A 167 -12.00 8.31 9.97
C LEU A 167 -12.47 9.08 8.71
N PRO A 168 -11.81 10.20 8.38
CA PRO A 168 -12.02 10.86 7.11
C PRO A 168 -11.50 10.02 5.94
N VAL A 169 -12.10 10.19 4.77
CA VAL A 169 -11.62 9.65 3.50
C VAL A 169 -11.00 10.80 2.71
N TYR A 170 -9.75 10.65 2.30
CA TYR A 170 -8.99 11.68 1.61
C TYR A 170 -8.96 11.39 0.12
N ALA A 171 -9.48 12.32 -0.69
CA ALA A 171 -9.45 12.29 -2.15
C ALA A 171 -9.56 10.85 -2.73
N PRO A 172 -10.74 10.20 -2.66
CA PRO A 172 -10.92 8.82 -3.11
C PRO A 172 -10.50 8.66 -4.57
N HIS A 173 -9.89 7.51 -4.87
CA HIS A 173 -9.36 7.19 -6.20
C HIS A 173 -8.26 8.14 -6.70
N HIS A 174 -7.56 8.78 -5.76
CA HIS A 174 -6.30 9.46 -5.98
C HIS A 174 -5.24 8.75 -5.15
N ALA A 175 -4.22 8.18 -5.77
CA ALA A 175 -3.27 7.28 -5.11
C ALA A 175 -2.67 7.84 -3.80
N LEU A 176 -2.33 9.14 -3.73
CA LEU A 176 -1.85 9.72 -2.47
C LEU A 176 -2.99 9.88 -1.43
N GLY A 177 -4.20 10.21 -1.86
CA GLY A 177 -5.37 10.30 -0.97
C GLY A 177 -5.70 8.96 -0.34
N ASP A 178 -5.71 7.89 -1.14
CA ASP A 178 -5.98 6.54 -0.67
C ASP A 178 -4.81 5.99 0.18
N ALA A 179 -3.56 6.34 -0.13
CA ALA A 179 -2.42 6.03 0.74
C ALA A 179 -2.54 6.69 2.13
N VAL A 180 -2.99 7.96 2.21
CA VAL A 180 -3.23 8.66 3.49
C VAL A 180 -4.41 8.04 4.25
N THR A 181 -5.49 7.69 3.55
CA THR A 181 -6.65 7.01 4.13
C THR A 181 -6.24 5.62 4.68
N THR A 182 -5.45 4.87 3.91
CA THR A 182 -4.89 3.57 4.30
C THR A 182 -3.99 3.69 5.54
N ALA A 183 -3.15 4.74 5.60
CA ALA A 183 -2.34 5.04 6.77
C ALA A 183 -3.18 5.30 8.02
N ALA A 184 -4.25 6.10 7.90
CA ALA A 184 -5.15 6.40 9.01
C ALA A 184 -5.90 5.15 9.49
N VAL A 185 -6.39 4.32 8.55
CA VAL A 185 -7.02 3.02 8.83
C VAL A 185 -6.06 2.10 9.57
N PHE A 186 -4.82 1.97 9.09
CA PHE A 186 -3.80 1.17 9.79
C PHE A 186 -3.57 1.64 11.23
N LEU A 187 -3.38 2.93 11.45
CA LEU A 187 -3.16 3.49 12.80
C LEU A 187 -4.32 3.16 13.75
N ALA A 188 -5.55 3.26 13.27
CA ALA A 188 -6.74 2.92 14.05
C ALA A 188 -6.78 1.42 14.38
N LEU A 189 -6.52 0.55 13.41
CA LEU A 189 -6.52 -0.90 13.59
C LEU A 189 -5.38 -1.35 14.52
N ALA A 190 -4.16 -0.82 14.34
CA ALA A 190 -3.02 -1.12 15.21
C ALA A 190 -3.27 -0.67 16.66
N THR A 191 -3.89 0.50 16.86
CA THR A 191 -4.30 0.97 18.19
C THR A 191 -5.35 0.07 18.83
N LYS A 192 -6.27 -0.48 18.03
CA LYS A 192 -7.28 -1.43 18.53
C LYS A 192 -6.67 -2.79 18.88
N ALA A 193 -5.73 -3.27 18.07
CA ALA A 193 -4.97 -4.48 18.37
C ALA A 193 -4.18 -4.32 19.69
N GLU A 194 -3.58 -3.16 19.93
CA GLU A 194 -2.86 -2.86 21.17
C GLU A 194 -3.76 -2.91 22.41
N LYS A 195 -5.00 -2.42 22.32
CA LYS A 195 -5.97 -2.47 23.40
C LYS A 195 -6.46 -3.90 23.71
N ALA A 196 -6.30 -4.82 22.79
CA ALA A 196 -6.69 -6.23 22.97
C ALA A 196 -5.68 -7.04 23.82
N GLY A 197 -4.50 -6.47 24.13
CA GLY A 197 -3.51 -7.06 25.03
C GLY A 197 -2.07 -6.98 24.51
N PRO A 198 -1.06 -7.14 25.40
CA PRO A 198 0.35 -6.86 25.10
C PRO A 198 0.98 -7.74 24.00
N GLY A 199 0.41 -8.90 23.68
CA GLY A 199 0.92 -9.77 22.59
C GLY A 199 0.36 -9.43 21.19
N HIS A 200 -0.57 -8.47 21.11
CA HIS A 200 -1.36 -8.25 19.90
C HIS A 200 -0.85 -7.09 19.02
N ALA A 201 0.12 -6.33 19.47
CA ALA A 201 0.57 -5.11 18.81
C ALA A 201 2.09 -5.00 18.61
N SER A 202 2.82 -6.11 18.54
CA SER A 202 4.15 -6.09 17.94
C SER A 202 4.02 -5.92 16.42
N ALA A 203 5.02 -5.31 15.79
CA ALA A 203 5.05 -5.22 14.33
C ALA A 203 4.92 -6.60 13.66
N ARG A 204 5.56 -7.63 14.23
CA ARG A 204 5.46 -9.02 13.79
C ARG A 204 4.02 -9.53 13.85
N SER A 205 3.34 -9.36 14.98
CA SER A 205 1.96 -9.83 15.18
C SER A 205 0.99 -9.19 14.18
N LEU A 206 1.17 -7.90 13.83
CA LEU A 206 0.34 -7.24 12.83
C LEU A 206 0.60 -7.79 11.41
N VAL A 207 1.86 -8.06 11.05
CA VAL A 207 2.22 -8.68 9.77
C VAL A 207 1.63 -10.09 9.66
N GLU A 208 1.82 -10.93 10.67
CA GLU A 208 1.34 -12.33 10.69
C GLU A 208 -0.19 -12.39 10.60
N ARG A 209 -0.91 -11.59 11.41
CA ARG A 209 -2.38 -11.52 11.37
C ARG A 209 -2.91 -11.07 10.02
N SER A 210 -2.27 -10.09 9.40
CA SER A 210 -2.69 -9.67 8.08
C SER A 210 -2.46 -10.77 7.04
N ALA A 211 -1.39 -11.56 7.16
CA ALA A 211 -1.09 -12.65 6.23
C ALA A 211 -2.06 -13.83 6.36
N GLU A 212 -2.55 -14.16 7.57
CA GLU A 212 -3.51 -15.24 7.81
C GLU A 212 -4.87 -14.99 7.13
N TYR A 213 -5.24 -13.75 6.88
CA TYR A 213 -6.53 -13.33 6.32
C TYR A 213 -6.42 -12.70 4.93
N SER A 214 -5.22 -12.70 4.33
CA SER A 214 -5.01 -12.29 2.92
C SER A 214 -5.47 -13.42 1.99
N TYR A 215 -6.12 -13.06 0.86
CA TYR A 215 -6.53 -14.00 -0.17
C TYR A 215 -5.37 -14.37 -1.09
#